data_1923bc725baa22c3ad2589c570b2046e
#
_entry.id   1923bc725baa22c3ad2589c570b2046e
#
_cell.length_a   1.000
_cell.length_b   1.000
_cell.length_c   1.000
_cell.angle_alpha   90.00
_cell.angle_beta   90.00
_cell.angle_gamma   90.00
#
_symmetry.space_group_name_H-M   'P 1'
#
loop_
_entity.id
_entity.type
_entity.pdbx_description
1 polymer ?
#
loop_
_entity_poly.entity_id
_entity_poly.type
_entity_poly.pdbx_seq_one_letter_code
_entity_poly.pdbx_strand_id
1 'polypeptide(L)'
;VFTNLSTINIFADEGGEFTGEIKLHQGRLKALEWTFDSSADGQQFFIKDETCDRSTITMLVNDKPWDNGKVLSEMSPSSLSYFLQEGLDGVSEIYFGNGIFGKIPLDGQKIQITYLSTQGAPGNYTSTINEQTFALESTIDNVYTASQVTLNTVDISSLGASAESTDNIKLTAPRAYERQDRAVTAEDYKTILIEKYPNIDSIAVWGGEDNDPPQYGAVFICIKPKHGLELSPLTKQKLTTDILAKYNMLAINPIITAPEYTYLDVLTTVKYNPVLTSLSAGEIQSKIIADIKQFFDSEISAFKVTMRYSRLGSVIDVADESISNNLTSIKFYKKFYIQASNTVGNYIFKYDNAITPGTAVSSVFGNSD
;
A
#
# COMPACT_ATOMS: atom_id res chain seq x y z
N VAL A 1 0.15 2.75 18.51
CA VAL A 1 0.37 1.42 19.10
C VAL A 1 0.33 0.40 17.98
N PHE A 2 1.18 -0.61 18.05
CA PHE A 2 1.21 -1.75 17.15
C PHE A 2 0.94 -3.02 17.96
N THR A 3 0.12 -3.90 17.43
CA THR A 3 -0.33 -5.12 18.12
C THR A 3 -0.11 -6.33 17.22
N ASN A 4 0.39 -7.41 17.78
CA ASN A 4 0.41 -8.70 17.10
C ASN A 4 -0.94 -9.41 17.33
N LEU A 5 -1.55 -9.91 16.25
CA LEU A 5 -2.84 -10.61 16.29
C LEU A 5 -2.71 -12.14 16.26
N SER A 6 -1.51 -12.66 16.06
CA SER A 6 -1.28 -14.10 15.92
C SER A 6 -0.08 -14.56 16.75
N THR A 7 -0.17 -15.73 17.33
CA THR A 7 0.99 -16.39 17.95
C THR A 7 1.92 -16.89 16.85
N ILE A 8 3.21 -16.61 16.99
CA ILE A 8 4.24 -17.05 16.04
C ILE A 8 5.17 -18.00 16.76
N ASN A 9 5.35 -19.18 16.18
CA ASN A 9 6.35 -20.12 16.64
C ASN A 9 7.65 -19.86 15.88
N ILE A 10 8.72 -19.57 16.61
CA ILE A 10 10.05 -19.32 16.06
C ILE A 10 10.94 -20.48 16.50
N PHE A 11 11.65 -21.07 15.55
CA PHE A 11 12.58 -22.17 15.82
C PHE A 11 14.01 -21.66 15.72
N ALA A 12 14.89 -22.19 16.58
CA ALA A 12 16.32 -21.91 16.50
C ALA A 12 16.92 -22.48 15.22
N ASP A 13 17.85 -21.75 14.61
CA ASP A 13 18.71 -22.24 13.55
C ASP A 13 19.83 -23.16 14.08
N GLU A 14 20.71 -23.66 13.19
CA GLU A 14 21.86 -24.53 13.58
C GLU A 14 22.86 -23.81 14.48
N GLY A 15 22.86 -22.47 14.52
CA GLY A 15 23.69 -21.64 15.39
C GLY A 15 23.07 -21.36 16.75
N GLY A 16 21.81 -21.76 16.98
CA GLY A 16 21.03 -21.48 18.18
C GLY A 16 20.44 -20.06 18.21
N GLU A 17 20.46 -19.35 17.09
CA GLU A 17 19.81 -18.05 16.94
C GLU A 17 18.35 -18.21 16.51
N PHE A 18 17.47 -17.37 17.04
CA PHE A 18 16.06 -17.34 16.69
C PHE A 18 15.80 -16.15 15.79
N THR A 19 15.47 -16.41 14.53
CA THR A 19 15.05 -15.39 13.58
C THR A 19 13.64 -15.65 13.08
N GLY A 20 12.85 -14.60 12.95
CA GLY A 20 11.48 -14.72 12.45
C GLY A 20 10.89 -13.38 12.06
N GLU A 21 9.93 -13.40 11.18
CA GLU A 21 9.16 -12.21 10.79
C GLU A 21 7.86 -12.14 11.56
N ILE A 22 7.59 -10.97 12.14
CA ILE A 22 6.36 -10.68 12.88
C ILE A 22 5.58 -9.63 12.11
N LYS A 23 4.30 -9.93 11.84
CA LYS A 23 3.38 -8.97 11.27
C LYS A 23 2.68 -8.20 12.40
N LEU A 24 2.98 -6.93 12.53
CA LEU A 24 2.34 -6.05 13.49
C LEU A 24 1.25 -5.23 12.81
N HIS A 25 0.11 -5.11 13.47
CA HIS A 25 -1.01 -4.28 13.03
C HIS A 25 -1.06 -2.99 13.86
N GLN A 26 -1.21 -1.86 13.19
CA GLN A 26 -1.42 -0.59 13.88
C GLN A 26 -2.81 -0.56 14.50
N GLY A 27 -2.91 -0.34 15.81
CA GLY A 27 -4.18 -0.20 16.52
C GLY A 27 -4.12 -0.72 17.96
N ARG A 28 -5.26 -0.60 18.62
CA ARG A 28 -5.48 -1.11 19.98
C ARG A 28 -6.50 -2.24 19.93
N LEU A 29 -6.17 -3.36 20.55
CA LEU A 29 -7.12 -4.45 20.73
C LEU A 29 -8.21 -4.02 21.70
N LYS A 30 -9.47 -4.14 21.29
CA LYS A 30 -10.65 -3.91 22.11
C LYS A 30 -11.46 -5.18 22.21
N ALA A 31 -12.13 -5.35 23.33
CA ALA A 31 -13.02 -6.48 23.58
C ALA A 31 -14.41 -5.98 23.99
N LEU A 32 -15.44 -6.68 23.52
CA LEU A 32 -16.83 -6.49 23.90
C LEU A 32 -17.40 -7.82 24.37
N GLU A 33 -18.27 -7.77 25.36
CA GLU A 33 -18.96 -8.94 25.89
C GLU A 33 -20.46 -8.71 25.88
N TRP A 34 -21.22 -9.71 25.43
CA TRP A 34 -22.68 -9.75 25.48
C TRP A 34 -23.16 -11.11 25.97
N THR A 35 -24.39 -11.16 26.39
CA THR A 35 -25.09 -12.42 26.72
C THR A 35 -26.21 -12.60 25.70
N PHE A 36 -26.32 -13.78 25.11
CA PHE A 36 -27.39 -14.10 24.19
C PHE A 36 -28.69 -14.38 25.03
N ASP A 37 -29.80 -13.73 24.64
CA ASP A 37 -31.12 -13.90 25.22
C ASP A 37 -32.07 -14.42 24.14
N SER A 38 -32.41 -15.67 24.22
CA SER A 38 -33.29 -16.33 23.24
C SER A 38 -34.74 -15.81 23.29
N SER A 39 -35.14 -15.11 24.35
CA SER A 39 -36.47 -14.54 24.50
C SER A 39 -36.60 -13.15 23.83
N ALA A 40 -35.49 -12.53 23.53
CA ALA A 40 -35.46 -11.23 22.84
C ALA A 40 -35.52 -11.40 21.32
N ASP A 41 -36.73 -11.26 20.78
CA ASP A 41 -36.93 -11.30 19.31
C ASP A 41 -36.09 -10.19 18.65
N GLY A 42 -35.26 -10.58 17.68
CA GLY A 42 -34.45 -9.66 16.89
C GLY A 42 -33.30 -9.01 17.68
N GLN A 43 -32.69 -9.72 18.63
CA GLN A 43 -31.54 -9.23 19.36
C GLN A 43 -30.40 -8.86 18.41
N GLN A 44 -29.98 -7.58 18.45
CA GLN A 44 -28.92 -7.03 17.61
C GLN A 44 -27.70 -6.70 18.44
N PHE A 45 -26.52 -6.99 17.90
CA PHE A 45 -25.24 -6.70 18.55
C PHE A 45 -24.47 -5.69 17.70
N PHE A 46 -24.13 -4.55 18.29
CA PHE A 46 -23.48 -3.46 17.56
C PHE A 46 -22.10 -3.18 18.09
N ILE A 47 -21.13 -3.09 17.18
CA ILE A 47 -19.83 -2.49 17.44
C ILE A 47 -19.92 -1.02 17.08
N LYS A 48 -20.11 -0.17 18.10
CA LYS A 48 -20.25 1.30 17.96
C LYS A 48 -18.87 1.98 17.93
N ASP A 49 -17.98 1.51 17.09
CA ASP A 49 -16.63 2.03 16.95
C ASP A 49 -16.32 2.21 15.47
N GLU A 50 -16.37 3.45 14.99
CA GLU A 50 -16.08 3.80 13.61
C GLU A 50 -14.64 3.46 13.17
N THR A 51 -13.73 3.30 14.14
CA THR A 51 -12.34 2.94 13.91
C THR A 51 -12.09 1.42 13.94
N CYS A 52 -13.16 0.61 14.02
CA CYS A 52 -13.08 -0.84 14.03
C CYS A 52 -12.57 -1.38 12.68
N ASP A 53 -11.48 -2.11 12.72
CA ASP A 53 -11.06 -2.92 11.56
C ASP A 53 -11.86 -4.23 11.54
N ARG A 54 -12.86 -4.27 10.66
CA ARG A 54 -13.78 -5.41 10.51
C ARG A 54 -13.09 -6.70 10.10
N SER A 55 -11.93 -6.62 9.46
CA SER A 55 -11.16 -7.80 9.05
C SER A 55 -10.49 -8.52 10.21
N THR A 56 -10.35 -7.84 11.35
CA THR A 56 -9.69 -8.37 12.56
C THR A 56 -10.67 -8.88 13.61
N ILE A 57 -11.98 -8.82 13.34
CA ILE A 57 -12.99 -9.27 14.27
C ILE A 57 -12.85 -10.78 14.48
N THR A 58 -12.66 -11.16 15.75
CA THR A 58 -12.73 -12.56 16.19
C THR A 58 -13.84 -12.72 17.21
N MET A 59 -14.55 -13.84 17.16
CA MET A 59 -15.68 -14.11 18.04
C MET A 59 -15.53 -15.44 18.73
N LEU A 60 -15.81 -15.44 20.03
CA LEU A 60 -15.94 -16.63 20.85
C LEU A 60 -17.36 -16.67 21.43
N VAL A 61 -18.02 -17.80 21.35
CA VAL A 61 -19.30 -18.04 22.05
C VAL A 61 -19.07 -19.21 22.99
N ASN A 62 -19.15 -18.92 24.32
CA ASN A 62 -18.74 -19.86 25.39
C ASN A 62 -17.37 -20.50 25.08
N ASP A 63 -16.36 -19.65 24.85
CA ASP A 63 -14.97 -20.04 24.59
C ASP A 63 -14.75 -20.87 23.31
N LYS A 64 -15.77 -21.01 22.46
CA LYS A 64 -15.65 -21.67 21.15
C LYS A 64 -15.58 -20.64 20.05
N PRO A 65 -14.62 -20.77 19.13
CA PRO A 65 -14.48 -19.84 18.02
C PRO A 65 -15.65 -20.00 17.04
N TRP A 66 -16.15 -18.86 16.58
CA TRP A 66 -17.15 -18.74 15.53
C TRP A 66 -16.57 -17.94 14.37
N ASP A 67 -16.83 -18.38 13.16
CA ASP A 67 -16.26 -17.80 11.95
C ASP A 67 -17.23 -16.82 11.27
N ASN A 68 -16.69 -15.84 10.58
CA ASN A 68 -17.49 -14.93 9.76
C ASN A 68 -18.02 -15.68 8.53
N GLY A 69 -19.33 -15.84 8.48
CA GLY A 69 -20.03 -16.53 7.40
C GLY A 69 -20.06 -15.72 6.12
N LYS A 70 -19.19 -16.05 5.17
CA LYS A 70 -19.07 -15.34 3.88
C LYS A 70 -19.89 -15.98 2.76
N VAL A 71 -20.09 -17.30 2.80
CA VAL A 71 -20.72 -18.06 1.71
C VAL A 71 -21.88 -18.87 2.25
N LEU A 72 -23.10 -18.42 1.98
CA LEU A 72 -24.34 -19.08 2.46
C LEU A 72 -24.50 -20.52 1.97
N SER A 73 -24.04 -20.84 0.76
CA SER A 73 -24.17 -22.18 0.16
C SER A 73 -23.32 -23.25 0.87
N GLU A 74 -22.30 -22.85 1.63
CA GLU A 74 -21.42 -23.76 2.37
C GLU A 74 -21.87 -23.97 3.82
N MET A 75 -22.95 -23.32 4.24
CA MET A 75 -23.41 -23.36 5.61
C MET A 75 -24.42 -24.46 5.87
N SER A 76 -24.26 -25.10 7.02
CA SER A 76 -25.17 -26.06 7.58
C SER A 76 -25.85 -25.51 8.86
N PRO A 77 -26.95 -26.12 9.32
CA PRO A 77 -27.56 -25.75 10.60
C PRO A 77 -26.64 -25.83 11.83
N SER A 78 -25.54 -26.58 11.72
CA SER A 78 -24.54 -26.77 12.79
C SER A 78 -23.31 -25.87 12.64
N SER A 79 -23.18 -25.11 11.55
CA SER A 79 -22.04 -24.22 11.34
C SER A 79 -21.97 -23.13 12.40
N LEU A 80 -20.84 -23.02 13.08
CA LEU A 80 -20.57 -21.98 14.09
C LEU A 80 -20.19 -20.70 13.36
N SER A 81 -21.18 -19.94 12.91
CA SER A 81 -20.94 -18.77 12.09
C SER A 81 -21.76 -17.58 12.55
N TYR A 82 -21.17 -16.41 12.45
CA TYR A 82 -21.83 -15.12 12.60
C TYR A 82 -21.76 -14.34 11.28
N PHE A 83 -22.62 -13.35 11.15
CA PHE A 83 -22.67 -12.47 9.98
C PHE A 83 -22.41 -11.06 10.43
N LEU A 84 -21.67 -10.33 9.59
CA LEU A 84 -21.33 -8.94 9.80
C LEU A 84 -21.94 -8.12 8.66
N GLN A 85 -22.74 -7.13 9.01
CA GLN A 85 -23.24 -6.14 8.04
C GLN A 85 -23.00 -4.74 8.54
N GLU A 86 -23.03 -3.78 7.63
CA GLU A 86 -22.98 -2.38 7.96
C GLU A 86 -24.39 -1.88 8.30
N GLY A 87 -24.55 -1.39 9.52
CA GLY A 87 -25.77 -0.71 9.94
C GLY A 87 -25.76 0.76 9.52
N LEU A 88 -26.78 1.50 9.91
CA LEU A 88 -26.83 2.96 9.74
C LEU A 88 -25.68 3.60 10.50
N ASP A 89 -25.16 4.71 9.95
CA ASP A 89 -24.08 5.50 10.56
C ASP A 89 -22.71 4.78 10.67
N GLY A 90 -22.41 3.83 9.78
CA GLY A 90 -21.12 3.14 9.76
C GLY A 90 -20.86 2.18 10.91
N VAL A 91 -21.86 1.91 11.74
CA VAL A 91 -21.81 0.97 12.84
C VAL A 91 -21.83 -0.46 12.31
N SER A 92 -20.98 -1.34 12.82
CA SER A 92 -20.99 -2.75 12.44
C SER A 92 -22.02 -3.52 13.24
N GLU A 93 -22.98 -4.11 12.56
CA GLU A 93 -24.00 -4.99 13.15
C GLU A 93 -23.59 -6.45 12.98
N ILE A 94 -23.75 -7.21 14.05
CA ILE A 94 -23.47 -8.64 14.09
C ILE A 94 -24.77 -9.38 14.36
N TYR A 95 -25.03 -10.41 13.59
CA TYR A 95 -26.15 -11.32 13.80
C TYR A 95 -25.73 -12.78 13.57
N PHE A 96 -26.53 -13.67 14.10
CA PHE A 96 -26.28 -15.12 14.03
C PHE A 96 -27.16 -15.80 13.00
N GLY A 97 -26.85 -17.05 12.72
CA GLY A 97 -27.67 -17.88 11.83
C GLY A 97 -29.09 -18.09 12.38
N ASN A 98 -29.95 -18.58 11.51
CA ASN A 98 -31.38 -18.84 11.78
C ASN A 98 -31.69 -20.34 12.01
N GLY A 99 -30.67 -21.16 12.22
CA GLY A 99 -30.83 -22.62 12.36
C GLY A 99 -30.98 -23.40 11.05
N ILE A 100 -31.02 -22.70 9.91
CA ILE A 100 -30.92 -23.27 8.55
C ILE A 100 -29.54 -22.93 7.99
N PHE A 101 -29.20 -21.66 8.00
CA PHE A 101 -27.89 -21.11 7.62
C PHE A 101 -27.16 -20.66 8.86
N GLY A 102 -26.35 -21.55 9.45
CA GLY A 102 -25.63 -21.30 10.68
C GLY A 102 -26.43 -21.56 11.94
N LYS A 103 -25.72 -21.87 13.01
CA LYS A 103 -26.27 -22.18 14.32
C LYS A 103 -26.74 -20.90 15.04
N ILE A 104 -27.81 -21.04 15.82
CA ILE A 104 -28.27 -20.02 16.78
C ILE A 104 -27.54 -20.27 18.11
N PRO A 105 -26.96 -19.25 18.78
CA PRO A 105 -26.46 -19.39 20.13
C PRO A 105 -27.58 -19.83 21.12
N LEU A 106 -27.23 -20.53 22.15
CA LEU A 106 -28.18 -20.92 23.18
C LEU A 106 -28.37 -19.80 24.21
N ASP A 107 -29.53 -19.79 24.85
CA ASP A 107 -29.86 -18.84 25.90
C ASP A 107 -28.79 -18.78 26.99
N GLY A 108 -28.44 -17.56 27.40
CA GLY A 108 -27.43 -17.31 28.42
C GLY A 108 -25.99 -17.52 27.98
N GLN A 109 -25.74 -17.88 26.73
CA GLN A 109 -24.36 -18.01 26.25
C GLN A 109 -23.65 -16.65 26.16
N LYS A 110 -22.40 -16.63 26.64
CA LYS A 110 -21.54 -15.45 26.55
C LYS A 110 -20.96 -15.33 25.16
N ILE A 111 -21.07 -14.14 24.56
CA ILE A 111 -20.51 -13.76 23.28
C ILE A 111 -19.37 -12.78 23.58
N GLN A 112 -18.17 -13.18 23.25
CA GLN A 112 -16.98 -12.35 23.38
C GLN A 112 -16.45 -12.00 22.00
N ILE A 113 -16.24 -10.71 21.75
CA ILE A 113 -15.73 -10.20 20.51
C ILE A 113 -14.46 -9.43 20.80
N THR A 114 -13.42 -9.71 20.02
CA THR A 114 -12.22 -8.89 20.01
C THR A 114 -12.00 -8.34 18.61
N TYR A 115 -11.57 -7.09 18.54
CA TYR A 115 -11.28 -6.40 17.29
C TYR A 115 -10.19 -5.35 17.49
N LEU A 116 -9.57 -4.93 16.40
CA LEU A 116 -8.58 -3.88 16.40
C LEU A 116 -9.23 -2.54 16.06
N SER A 117 -9.02 -1.54 16.91
CA SER A 117 -9.39 -0.15 16.65
C SER A 117 -8.17 0.56 16.08
N THR A 118 -8.24 0.99 14.81
CA THR A 118 -7.11 1.52 14.03
C THR A 118 -7.26 3.01 13.77
N GLN A 119 -6.18 3.66 13.36
CA GLN A 119 -6.20 5.06 12.95
C GLN A 119 -6.43 5.23 11.43
N GLY A 120 -6.47 4.13 10.67
CA GLY A 120 -6.57 4.18 9.23
C GLY A 120 -5.34 4.81 8.57
N ALA A 121 -5.56 5.70 7.60
CA ALA A 121 -4.49 6.35 6.83
C ALA A 121 -3.41 7.06 7.68
N PRO A 122 -3.72 7.77 8.77
CA PRO A 122 -2.71 8.34 9.67
C PRO A 122 -1.77 7.32 10.34
N GLY A 123 -2.14 6.04 10.37
CA GLY A 123 -1.30 4.96 10.91
C GLY A 123 -0.21 4.48 9.96
N ASN A 124 -0.22 4.94 8.71
CA ASN A 124 0.76 4.55 7.69
C ASN A 124 2.11 5.25 7.89
N TYR A 125 3.13 4.70 7.23
CA TYR A 125 4.47 5.27 7.08
C TYR A 125 5.32 5.34 8.35
N THR A 126 4.95 4.58 9.38
CA THR A 126 5.81 4.42 10.55
C THR A 126 6.95 3.46 10.20
N SER A 127 8.17 3.97 10.21
CA SER A 127 9.38 3.22 9.88
C SER A 127 10.19 2.79 11.11
N THR A 128 9.85 3.30 12.30
CA THR A 128 10.60 3.05 13.53
C THR A 128 9.65 2.66 14.66
N ILE A 129 10.00 1.61 15.38
CA ILE A 129 9.36 1.21 16.62
C ILE A 129 10.25 1.72 17.75
N ASN A 130 9.86 2.87 18.37
CA ASN A 130 10.68 3.54 19.37
C ASN A 130 10.62 2.91 20.75
N GLU A 131 9.51 2.26 21.10
CA GLU A 131 9.32 1.58 22.38
C GLU A 131 8.86 0.14 22.10
N GLN A 132 9.63 -0.80 22.63
CA GLN A 132 9.37 -2.21 22.46
C GLN A 132 8.96 -2.80 23.81
N THR A 133 7.68 -3.09 23.98
CA THR A 133 7.18 -3.89 25.08
C THR A 133 6.58 -5.16 24.49
N PHE A 134 7.25 -6.29 24.66
CA PHE A 134 6.73 -7.58 24.26
C PHE A 134 7.03 -8.61 25.33
N ALA A 135 6.13 -9.55 25.49
CA ALA A 135 6.32 -10.75 26.30
C ALA A 135 6.63 -11.91 25.37
N LEU A 136 7.73 -12.60 25.63
CA LEU A 136 8.08 -13.85 24.99
C LEU A 136 7.74 -14.97 25.94
N GLU A 137 6.83 -15.85 25.55
CA GLU A 137 6.53 -17.08 26.25
C GLU A 137 7.33 -18.22 25.61
N SER A 138 8.17 -18.87 26.41
CA SER A 138 8.88 -20.06 25.98
C SER A 138 8.11 -21.31 26.44
N THR A 139 8.06 -22.32 25.57
CA THR A 139 7.52 -23.64 25.93
C THR A 139 8.38 -24.41 26.94
N ILE A 140 9.56 -23.87 27.32
CA ILE A 140 10.54 -24.45 28.24
C ILE A 140 10.80 -23.49 29.39
N ASP A 141 9.81 -23.04 30.12
CA ASP A 141 9.87 -22.25 31.38
C ASP A 141 10.90 -21.08 31.44
N ASN A 142 11.41 -20.62 30.33
CA ASN A 142 12.32 -19.50 30.25
C ASN A 142 11.62 -18.26 29.67
N VAL A 143 11.51 -17.22 30.46
CA VAL A 143 11.04 -15.89 29.99
C VAL A 143 12.25 -15.12 29.49
N TYR A 144 12.29 -14.84 28.21
CA TYR A 144 13.34 -13.95 27.65
C TYR A 144 12.99 -12.50 27.93
N THR A 145 14.00 -11.72 28.30
CA THR A 145 13.82 -10.28 28.53
C THR A 145 13.89 -9.50 27.20
N ALA A 146 13.22 -8.35 27.14
CA ALA A 146 13.22 -7.49 25.96
C ALA A 146 14.63 -7.09 25.47
N SER A 147 15.63 -7.09 26.37
CA SER A 147 17.02 -6.80 26.03
C SER A 147 17.73 -7.89 25.22
N GLN A 148 17.17 -9.10 25.14
CA GLN A 148 17.73 -10.24 24.41
C GLN A 148 17.12 -10.39 23.00
N VAL A 149 16.18 -9.53 22.64
CA VAL A 149 15.47 -9.59 21.35
C VAL A 149 15.65 -8.25 20.65
N THR A 150 16.11 -8.30 19.40
CA THR A 150 16.23 -7.12 18.56
C THR A 150 15.13 -7.18 17.49
N LEU A 151 14.32 -6.12 17.41
CA LEU A 151 13.34 -5.95 16.36
C LEU A 151 13.87 -4.98 15.30
N ASN A 152 13.96 -5.47 14.07
CA ASN A 152 14.32 -4.65 12.93
C ASN A 152 13.10 -4.45 12.04
N THR A 153 12.79 -3.22 11.69
CA THR A 153 11.69 -2.92 10.77
C THR A 153 12.12 -3.30 9.35
N VAL A 154 11.45 -4.30 8.78
CA VAL A 154 11.70 -4.80 7.42
C VAL A 154 10.92 -3.96 6.40
N ASP A 155 9.73 -3.50 6.78
CA ASP A 155 8.86 -2.68 5.92
C ASP A 155 8.13 -1.61 6.74
N ILE A 156 7.79 -0.50 6.09
CA ILE A 156 7.03 0.58 6.73
C ILE A 156 5.55 0.17 6.87
N SER A 157 4.88 0.73 7.87
CA SER A 157 3.44 0.51 8.02
C SER A 157 2.68 1.06 6.80
N SER A 158 1.79 0.23 6.26
CA SER A 158 1.00 0.52 5.06
C SER A 158 -0.39 -0.11 5.17
N LEU A 159 -1.22 0.05 4.16
CA LEU A 159 -2.57 -0.51 4.05
C LEU A 159 -3.65 0.18 4.90
N GLY A 160 -3.30 1.15 5.74
CA GLY A 160 -4.30 1.98 6.40
C GLY A 160 -4.99 2.89 5.36
N ALA A 161 -6.31 2.88 5.33
CA ALA A 161 -7.11 3.74 4.47
C ALA A 161 -8.20 4.45 5.26
N SER A 162 -8.62 5.62 4.77
CA SER A 162 -9.84 6.25 5.23
C SER A 162 -11.05 5.53 4.63
N ALA A 163 -12.21 5.67 5.26
CA ALA A 163 -13.45 5.16 4.70
C ALA A 163 -13.65 5.71 3.27
N GLU A 164 -14.10 4.83 2.37
CA GLU A 164 -14.35 5.20 0.98
C GLU A 164 -15.53 6.17 0.88
N SER A 165 -15.39 7.22 0.07
CA SER A 165 -16.48 8.18 -0.12
C SER A 165 -17.62 7.58 -0.94
N THR A 166 -18.85 8.00 -0.68
CA THR A 166 -20.04 7.54 -1.41
C THR A 166 -19.94 7.74 -2.92
N ASP A 167 -19.29 8.82 -3.35
CA ASP A 167 -19.12 9.11 -4.78
C ASP A 167 -18.10 8.16 -5.42
N ASN A 168 -17.07 7.79 -4.68
CA ASN A 168 -16.11 6.79 -5.13
C ASN A 168 -16.77 5.39 -5.20
N ILE A 169 -17.56 5.03 -4.19
CA ILE A 169 -18.33 3.77 -4.20
C ILE A 169 -19.25 3.69 -5.42
N LYS A 170 -19.98 4.76 -5.76
CA LYS A 170 -20.85 4.81 -6.95
C LYS A 170 -20.08 4.58 -8.25
N LEU A 171 -18.83 5.05 -8.31
CA LEU A 171 -17.98 4.90 -9.48
C LEU A 171 -17.34 3.50 -9.56
N THR A 172 -16.93 2.95 -8.44
CA THR A 172 -16.16 1.69 -8.37
C THR A 172 -17.05 0.45 -8.29
N ALA A 173 -18.22 0.52 -7.63
CA ALA A 173 -19.12 -0.62 -7.46
C ALA A 173 -19.57 -1.29 -8.78
N PRO A 174 -19.99 -0.54 -9.83
CA PRO A 174 -20.33 -1.17 -11.11
C PRO A 174 -19.15 -1.94 -11.72
N ARG A 175 -17.96 -1.35 -11.68
CA ARG A 175 -16.74 -1.98 -12.21
C ARG A 175 -16.35 -3.23 -11.41
N ALA A 176 -16.48 -3.20 -10.09
CA ALA A 176 -16.25 -4.36 -9.24
C ALA A 176 -17.23 -5.48 -9.55
N TYR A 177 -18.50 -5.16 -9.80
CA TYR A 177 -19.52 -6.12 -10.18
C TYR A 177 -19.25 -6.74 -11.57
N GLU A 178 -18.90 -5.93 -12.57
CA GLU A 178 -18.57 -6.39 -13.92
C GLU A 178 -17.35 -7.33 -13.92
N ARG A 179 -16.37 -7.05 -13.09
CA ARG A 179 -15.14 -7.83 -12.95
C ARG A 179 -15.39 -9.23 -12.36
N GLN A 180 -16.43 -9.42 -11.55
CA GLN A 180 -16.76 -10.70 -10.90
C GLN A 180 -15.57 -11.35 -10.17
N ASP A 181 -14.78 -10.54 -9.45
CA ASP A 181 -13.57 -10.95 -8.71
C ASP A 181 -12.49 -11.65 -9.58
N ARG A 182 -12.37 -11.24 -10.86
CA ARG A 182 -11.35 -11.74 -11.77
C ARG A 182 -10.58 -10.59 -12.41
N ALA A 183 -9.30 -10.79 -12.63
CA ALA A 183 -8.46 -9.89 -13.39
C ALA A 183 -8.28 -10.46 -14.81
N VAL A 184 -8.87 -9.80 -15.81
CA VAL A 184 -8.82 -10.20 -17.22
C VAL A 184 -8.07 -9.15 -18.05
N THR A 185 -8.33 -7.88 -17.79
CA THR A 185 -7.72 -6.75 -18.49
C THR A 185 -6.63 -6.08 -17.65
N ALA A 186 -5.75 -5.33 -18.30
CA ALA A 186 -4.73 -4.52 -17.60
C ALA A 186 -5.36 -3.54 -16.60
N GLU A 187 -6.55 -3.00 -16.90
CA GLU A 187 -7.26 -2.07 -16.01
C GLU A 187 -7.86 -2.80 -14.80
N ASP A 188 -8.23 -4.08 -14.91
CA ASP A 188 -8.68 -4.87 -13.77
C ASP A 188 -7.56 -5.07 -12.76
N TYR A 189 -6.35 -5.45 -13.23
CA TYR A 189 -5.17 -5.57 -12.37
C TYR A 189 -4.85 -4.27 -11.65
N LYS A 190 -4.90 -3.15 -12.37
CA LYS A 190 -4.65 -1.82 -11.82
C LYS A 190 -5.68 -1.46 -10.74
N THR A 191 -6.97 -1.68 -11.02
CA THR A 191 -8.07 -1.36 -10.09
C THR A 191 -7.98 -2.21 -8.82
N ILE A 192 -7.74 -3.54 -8.96
CA ILE A 192 -7.57 -4.45 -7.82
C ILE A 192 -6.41 -4.01 -6.94
N LEU A 193 -5.27 -3.68 -7.53
CA LEU A 193 -4.09 -3.28 -6.77
C LEU A 193 -4.29 -1.95 -6.05
N ILE A 194 -4.89 -0.95 -6.70
CA ILE A 194 -5.21 0.34 -6.07
C ILE A 194 -6.19 0.13 -4.89
N GLU A 195 -7.19 -0.73 -5.05
CA GLU A 195 -8.17 -1.06 -4.01
C GLU A 195 -7.54 -1.78 -2.82
N LYS A 196 -6.68 -2.78 -3.09
CA LYS A 196 -6.11 -3.66 -2.05
C LYS A 196 -4.78 -3.18 -1.47
N TYR A 197 -4.07 -2.28 -2.14
CA TYR A 197 -2.79 -1.75 -1.70
C TYR A 197 -2.74 -0.21 -1.81
N PRO A 198 -3.18 0.53 -0.77
CA PRO A 198 -3.32 1.99 -0.81
C PRO A 198 -2.00 2.78 -0.95
N ASN A 199 -0.84 2.12 -0.75
CA ASN A 199 0.48 2.76 -0.86
C ASN A 199 0.98 2.89 -2.30
N ILE A 200 0.06 3.01 -3.26
CA ILE A 200 0.37 3.25 -4.66
C ILE A 200 0.25 4.75 -4.95
N ASP A 201 1.31 5.35 -5.46
CA ASP A 201 1.32 6.70 -6.03
C ASP A 201 0.92 6.65 -7.50
N SER A 202 1.56 5.77 -8.25
CA SER A 202 1.26 5.53 -9.65
C SER A 202 1.45 4.06 -10.01
N ILE A 203 0.67 3.56 -10.95
CA ILE A 203 0.72 2.18 -11.42
C ILE A 203 0.60 2.13 -12.94
N ALA A 204 1.43 1.32 -13.57
CA ALA A 204 1.34 0.96 -14.98
C ALA A 204 1.19 -0.56 -15.12
N VAL A 205 0.26 -0.99 -15.96
CA VAL A 205 0.04 -2.40 -16.27
C VAL A 205 -0.01 -2.55 -17.79
N TRP A 206 0.65 -3.58 -18.31
CA TRP A 206 0.65 -3.90 -19.74
C TRP A 206 0.82 -5.39 -19.98
N GLY A 207 0.39 -5.86 -21.14
CA GLY A 207 0.56 -7.26 -21.56
C GLY A 207 2.02 -7.55 -21.93
N GLY A 208 2.42 -8.79 -21.78
CA GLY A 208 3.78 -9.20 -22.15
C GLY A 208 4.05 -9.16 -23.65
N GLU A 209 3.02 -9.08 -24.48
CA GLU A 209 3.13 -8.87 -25.92
C GLU A 209 3.74 -7.51 -26.28
N ASP A 210 3.60 -6.51 -25.41
CA ASP A 210 4.17 -5.17 -25.61
C ASP A 210 5.67 -5.09 -25.27
N ASN A 211 6.26 -6.15 -24.75
CA ASN A 211 7.68 -6.21 -24.44
C ASN A 211 8.54 -6.51 -25.68
N ASP A 212 9.79 -6.16 -25.60
CA ASP A 212 10.81 -6.50 -26.58
C ASP A 212 11.97 -7.26 -25.90
N PRO A 213 12.10 -8.60 -26.08
CA PRO A 213 11.23 -9.50 -26.85
C PRO A 213 9.87 -9.77 -26.19
N PRO A 214 8.79 -10.07 -26.96
CA PRO A 214 7.46 -10.36 -26.45
C PRO A 214 7.45 -11.58 -25.51
N GLN A 215 6.68 -11.47 -24.42
CA GLN A 215 6.48 -12.55 -23.42
C GLN A 215 4.99 -12.84 -23.29
N TYR A 216 4.49 -13.75 -24.12
CA TYR A 216 3.08 -14.12 -24.10
C TYR A 216 2.70 -14.85 -22.80
N GLY A 217 1.46 -14.64 -22.32
CA GLY A 217 0.96 -15.23 -21.09
C GLY A 217 1.45 -14.54 -19.82
N ALA A 218 2.13 -13.40 -19.94
CA ALA A 218 2.55 -12.58 -18.82
C ALA A 218 1.82 -11.23 -18.82
N VAL A 219 1.54 -10.71 -17.63
CA VAL A 219 1.12 -9.33 -17.39
C VAL A 219 2.16 -8.64 -16.52
N PHE A 220 2.69 -7.54 -17.02
CA PHE A 220 3.69 -6.75 -16.31
C PHE A 220 3.02 -5.64 -15.53
N ILE A 221 3.42 -5.50 -14.28
CA ILE A 221 2.88 -4.55 -13.34
C ILE A 221 4.04 -3.74 -12.77
N CYS A 222 4.02 -2.44 -12.97
CA CYS A 222 5.01 -1.52 -12.42
C CYS A 222 4.32 -0.58 -11.43
N ILE A 223 4.77 -0.60 -10.18
CA ILE A 223 4.17 0.17 -9.09
C ILE A 223 5.20 1.15 -8.56
N LYS A 224 4.83 2.44 -8.57
CA LYS A 224 5.53 3.48 -7.83
C LYS A 224 4.87 3.64 -6.48
N PRO A 225 5.55 3.36 -5.36
CA PRO A 225 4.99 3.58 -4.04
C PRO A 225 4.93 5.08 -3.70
N LYS A 226 4.03 5.47 -2.81
CA LYS A 226 3.94 6.85 -2.29
C LYS A 226 5.21 7.27 -1.55
N HIS A 227 5.89 6.31 -0.94
CA HIS A 227 7.15 6.54 -0.23
C HIS A 227 8.20 5.52 -0.70
N GLY A 228 9.39 6.02 -1.01
CA GLY A 228 10.47 5.23 -1.58
C GLY A 228 10.49 5.22 -3.10
N LEU A 229 11.50 4.57 -3.66
CA LEU A 229 11.69 4.49 -5.12
C LEU A 229 11.11 3.20 -5.71
N GLU A 230 11.12 2.10 -4.95
CA GLU A 230 10.59 0.82 -5.38
C GLU A 230 10.00 0.03 -4.22
N LEU A 231 9.23 -1.00 -4.55
CA LEU A 231 8.70 -1.94 -3.57
C LEU A 231 9.80 -2.90 -3.11
N SER A 232 9.82 -3.23 -1.82
CA SER A 232 10.71 -4.26 -1.29
C SER A 232 10.40 -5.63 -1.94
N PRO A 233 11.40 -6.54 -2.06
CA PRO A 233 11.18 -7.88 -2.59
C PRO A 233 10.07 -8.63 -1.84
N LEU A 234 9.99 -8.46 -0.52
CA LEU A 234 8.96 -9.05 0.32
C LEU A 234 7.56 -8.51 -0.02
N THR A 235 7.42 -7.19 -0.22
CA THR A 235 6.16 -6.59 -0.61
C THR A 235 5.73 -7.06 -2.00
N LYS A 236 6.65 -7.14 -2.96
CA LYS A 236 6.37 -7.70 -4.29
C LYS A 236 5.84 -9.13 -4.19
N GLN A 237 6.47 -9.96 -3.37
CA GLN A 237 6.03 -11.33 -3.12
C GLN A 237 4.64 -11.37 -2.48
N LYS A 238 4.39 -10.60 -1.43
CA LYS A 238 3.06 -10.54 -0.77
C LYS A 238 1.96 -10.08 -1.72
N LEU A 239 2.21 -9.06 -2.54
CA LEU A 239 1.23 -8.61 -3.54
C LEU A 239 0.90 -9.72 -4.55
N THR A 240 1.91 -10.49 -4.96
CA THR A 240 1.72 -11.60 -5.89
C THR A 240 0.96 -12.76 -5.25
N THR A 241 1.34 -13.20 -4.04
CA THR A 241 0.75 -14.37 -3.38
C THR A 241 -0.60 -14.09 -2.73
N ASP A 242 -0.74 -12.95 -2.05
CA ASP A 242 -1.91 -12.67 -1.21
C ASP A 242 -3.03 -11.95 -1.97
N ILE A 243 -2.66 -11.17 -2.99
CA ILE A 243 -3.62 -10.39 -3.79
C ILE A 243 -3.76 -10.98 -5.18
N LEU A 244 -2.73 -10.90 -6.02
CA LEU A 244 -2.85 -11.25 -7.43
C LEU A 244 -3.25 -12.71 -7.65
N ALA A 245 -2.73 -13.64 -6.87
CA ALA A 245 -3.05 -15.06 -7.00
C ALA A 245 -4.54 -15.37 -6.83
N LYS A 246 -5.30 -14.54 -6.10
CA LYS A 246 -6.74 -14.74 -5.87
C LYS A 246 -7.60 -14.31 -7.06
N TYR A 247 -7.13 -13.34 -7.83
CA TYR A 247 -7.88 -12.72 -8.92
C TYR A 247 -7.37 -13.12 -10.30
N ASN A 248 -6.19 -13.74 -10.35
CA ASN A 248 -5.51 -14.08 -11.60
C ASN A 248 -6.17 -15.25 -12.32
N MET A 249 -6.15 -15.20 -13.64
CA MET A 249 -6.54 -16.33 -14.47
C MET A 249 -5.41 -17.35 -14.58
N LEU A 250 -5.74 -18.64 -14.63
CA LEU A 250 -4.77 -19.75 -14.66
C LEU A 250 -3.69 -19.66 -15.77
N ALA A 251 -4.02 -19.02 -16.88
CA ALA A 251 -3.10 -18.91 -18.03
C ALA A 251 -2.22 -17.65 -18.03
N ILE A 252 -2.40 -16.75 -17.05
CA ILE A 252 -1.70 -15.46 -17.02
C ILE A 252 -0.79 -15.42 -15.80
N ASN A 253 0.47 -15.01 -16.01
CA ASN A 253 1.46 -14.85 -14.95
C ASN A 253 1.71 -13.36 -14.67
N PRO A 254 1.28 -12.80 -13.53
CA PRO A 254 1.56 -11.43 -13.17
C PRO A 254 3.00 -11.28 -12.67
N ILE A 255 3.75 -10.34 -13.25
CA ILE A 255 5.14 -10.05 -12.92
C ILE A 255 5.23 -8.59 -12.44
N ILE A 256 5.66 -8.40 -11.20
CA ILE A 256 5.88 -7.05 -10.64
C ILE A 256 7.31 -6.60 -10.93
N THR A 257 7.45 -5.55 -11.75
CA THR A 257 8.73 -4.96 -12.14
C THR A 257 9.07 -3.72 -11.31
N ALA A 258 10.35 -3.38 -11.25
CA ALA A 258 10.81 -2.13 -10.65
C ALA A 258 10.55 -0.94 -11.58
N PRO A 259 10.21 0.25 -11.05
CA PRO A 259 10.10 1.46 -11.85
C PRO A 259 11.46 1.92 -12.41
N GLU A 260 11.47 2.39 -13.63
CA GLU A 260 12.61 3.11 -14.20
C GLU A 260 12.40 4.61 -14.04
N TYR A 261 13.39 5.28 -13.46
CA TYR A 261 13.35 6.72 -13.22
C TYR A 261 14.21 7.48 -14.22
N THR A 262 13.62 8.51 -14.83
CA THR A 262 14.35 9.55 -15.54
C THR A 262 14.45 10.78 -14.66
N TYR A 263 15.64 11.17 -14.31
CA TYR A 263 15.91 12.34 -13.47
C TYR A 263 16.07 13.57 -14.35
N LEU A 264 15.67 14.71 -13.79
CA LEU A 264 15.75 16.01 -14.43
C LEU A 264 16.65 16.93 -13.60
N ASP A 265 17.63 17.51 -14.24
CA ASP A 265 18.43 18.60 -13.70
C ASP A 265 17.92 19.90 -14.32
N VAL A 266 17.35 20.77 -13.51
CA VAL A 266 16.73 22.02 -13.93
C VAL A 266 17.60 23.18 -13.46
N LEU A 267 18.16 23.90 -14.40
CA LEU A 267 18.90 25.14 -14.17
C LEU A 267 18.08 26.31 -14.70
N THR A 268 17.66 27.21 -13.82
CA THR A 268 16.91 28.40 -14.23
C THR A 268 17.55 29.67 -13.72
N THR A 269 17.58 30.68 -14.58
CA THR A 269 17.96 32.05 -14.22
C THR A 269 16.70 32.91 -14.33
N VAL A 270 16.30 33.51 -13.24
CA VAL A 270 15.07 34.32 -13.16
C VAL A 270 15.43 35.79 -13.00
N LYS A 271 14.80 36.64 -13.82
CA LYS A 271 14.89 38.10 -13.70
C LYS A 271 13.60 38.60 -13.04
N TYR A 272 13.72 39.37 -11.96
CA TYR A 272 12.58 39.94 -11.26
C TYR A 272 12.77 41.44 -11.00
N ASN A 273 11.66 42.13 -10.80
CA ASN A 273 11.64 43.56 -10.49
C ASN A 273 11.45 43.76 -8.96
N PRO A 274 12.46 44.24 -8.22
CA PRO A 274 12.38 44.37 -6.78
C PRO A 274 11.38 45.44 -6.29
N VAL A 275 10.86 46.28 -7.20
CA VAL A 275 9.83 47.28 -6.85
C VAL A 275 8.44 46.68 -6.72
N LEU A 276 8.21 45.52 -7.38
CA LEU A 276 6.90 44.86 -7.44
C LEU A 276 6.71 43.79 -6.33
N THR A 277 7.72 43.58 -5.50
CA THR A 277 7.66 42.58 -4.44
C THR A 277 8.26 43.09 -3.15
N SER A 278 7.75 42.60 -2.01
CA SER A 278 8.35 42.81 -0.70
C SER A 278 9.30 41.67 -0.30
N LEU A 279 9.40 40.62 -1.14
CA LEU A 279 10.21 39.45 -0.88
C LEU A 279 11.67 39.68 -1.26
N SER A 280 12.57 39.10 -0.48
CA SER A 280 14.01 39.05 -0.82
C SER A 280 14.25 38.05 -1.98
N ALA A 281 15.40 38.17 -2.64
CA ALA A 281 15.79 37.22 -3.71
C ALA A 281 15.80 35.76 -3.23
N GLY A 282 16.20 35.51 -1.98
CA GLY A 282 16.19 34.15 -1.40
C GLY A 282 14.80 33.60 -1.15
N GLU A 283 13.84 34.45 -0.77
CA GLU A 283 12.45 34.02 -0.57
C GLU A 283 11.77 33.71 -1.92
N ILE A 284 12.01 34.55 -2.95
CA ILE A 284 11.53 34.26 -4.31
C ILE A 284 12.11 32.95 -4.84
N GLN A 285 13.42 32.73 -4.63
CA GLN A 285 14.06 31.47 -5.01
C GLN A 285 13.43 30.26 -4.30
N SER A 286 13.17 30.37 -2.99
CA SER A 286 12.54 29.29 -2.21
C SER A 286 11.12 28.99 -2.70
N LYS A 287 10.36 30.03 -3.05
CA LYS A 287 9.01 29.91 -3.58
C LYS A 287 9.02 29.21 -4.94
N ILE A 288 9.89 29.63 -5.87
CA ILE A 288 10.04 29.00 -7.17
C ILE A 288 10.42 27.52 -7.02
N ILE A 289 11.34 27.19 -6.12
CA ILE A 289 11.75 25.79 -5.86
C ILE A 289 10.56 24.98 -5.34
N ALA A 290 9.73 25.55 -4.46
CA ALA A 290 8.55 24.88 -3.91
C ALA A 290 7.50 24.64 -5.03
N ASP A 291 7.24 25.64 -5.87
CA ASP A 291 6.28 25.55 -6.98
C ASP A 291 6.74 24.53 -8.04
N ILE A 292 8.05 24.50 -8.37
CA ILE A 292 8.62 23.49 -9.25
C ILE A 292 8.44 22.08 -8.66
N LYS A 293 8.73 21.89 -7.38
CA LYS A 293 8.54 20.59 -6.71
C LYS A 293 7.08 20.16 -6.76
N GLN A 294 6.17 21.05 -6.40
CA GLN A 294 4.74 20.79 -6.45
C GLN A 294 4.27 20.41 -7.86
N PHE A 295 4.75 21.12 -8.89
CA PHE A 295 4.47 20.79 -10.28
C PHE A 295 4.94 19.38 -10.65
N PHE A 296 6.18 19.00 -10.28
CA PHE A 296 6.69 17.67 -10.53
C PHE A 296 5.89 16.59 -9.80
N ASP A 297 5.55 16.82 -8.53
CA ASP A 297 4.81 15.86 -7.71
C ASP A 297 3.39 15.65 -8.22
N SER A 298 2.72 16.72 -8.66
CA SER A 298 1.32 16.66 -9.07
C SER A 298 1.09 16.30 -10.54
N GLU A 299 1.94 16.78 -11.44
CA GLU A 299 1.71 16.67 -12.89
C GLU A 299 2.66 15.70 -13.59
N ILE A 300 3.89 15.49 -13.11
CA ILE A 300 4.93 14.74 -13.85
C ILE A 300 5.26 13.40 -13.23
N SER A 301 5.00 13.22 -11.95
CA SER A 301 5.45 12.07 -11.16
C SER A 301 4.78 10.74 -11.51
N ALA A 302 3.73 10.73 -12.35
CA ALA A 302 3.02 9.52 -12.79
C ALA A 302 3.68 8.83 -13.99
N PHE A 303 3.34 7.56 -14.23
CA PHE A 303 3.82 6.83 -15.41
C PHE A 303 3.23 7.38 -16.70
N LYS A 304 4.03 7.35 -17.78
CA LYS A 304 3.65 7.75 -19.14
C LYS A 304 3.21 9.21 -19.29
N VAL A 305 3.66 10.08 -18.41
CA VAL A 305 3.36 11.52 -18.51
C VAL A 305 4.43 12.22 -19.37
N THR A 306 3.98 13.06 -20.30
CA THR A 306 4.86 13.86 -21.15
C THR A 306 5.12 15.20 -20.49
N MET A 307 6.38 15.48 -20.18
CA MET A 307 6.81 16.78 -19.71
C MET A 307 6.84 17.80 -20.86
N ARG A 308 6.20 18.95 -20.66
CA ARG A 308 6.24 20.07 -21.59
C ARG A 308 7.08 21.20 -21.03
N TYR A 309 8.16 21.57 -21.73
CA TYR A 309 9.06 22.64 -21.34
C TYR A 309 8.33 23.98 -21.06
N SER A 310 7.40 24.36 -21.95
CA SER A 310 6.63 25.59 -21.81
C SER A 310 5.78 25.61 -20.53
N ARG A 311 5.30 24.45 -20.06
CA ARG A 311 4.52 24.35 -18.83
C ARG A 311 5.38 24.66 -17.62
N LEU A 312 6.61 24.12 -17.56
CA LEU A 312 7.56 24.43 -16.50
C LEU A 312 7.93 25.91 -16.49
N GLY A 313 8.20 26.49 -17.67
CA GLY A 313 8.45 27.94 -17.78
C GLY A 313 7.30 28.78 -17.24
N SER A 314 6.05 28.41 -17.55
CA SER A 314 4.86 29.08 -17.04
C SER A 314 4.72 28.97 -15.50
N VAL A 315 5.07 27.80 -14.91
CA VAL A 315 5.07 27.63 -13.45
C VAL A 315 6.04 28.58 -12.76
N ILE A 316 7.22 28.76 -13.36
CA ILE A 316 8.24 29.69 -12.84
C ILE A 316 7.77 31.14 -12.97
N ASP A 317 7.20 31.51 -14.12
CA ASP A 317 6.77 32.89 -14.37
C ASP A 317 5.59 33.33 -13.46
N VAL A 318 4.72 32.40 -13.11
CA VAL A 318 3.53 32.67 -12.25
C VAL A 318 3.87 32.59 -10.77
N ALA A 319 5.03 32.07 -10.40
CA ALA A 319 5.43 31.91 -9.00
C ALA A 319 5.38 33.24 -8.20
N ASP A 320 5.74 34.37 -8.83
CA ASP A 320 5.63 35.68 -8.21
C ASP A 320 5.36 36.77 -9.28
N GLU A 321 4.52 37.77 -8.97
CA GLU A 321 4.17 38.86 -9.88
C GLU A 321 5.38 39.73 -10.28
N SER A 322 6.44 39.74 -9.49
CA SER A 322 7.67 40.48 -9.78
C SER A 322 8.52 39.85 -10.88
N ILE A 323 8.29 38.57 -11.21
CA ILE A 323 9.09 37.85 -12.20
C ILE A 323 8.77 38.38 -13.59
N SER A 324 9.79 38.85 -14.29
CA SER A 324 9.65 39.41 -15.64
C SER A 324 10.09 38.45 -16.74
N ASN A 325 10.97 37.50 -16.44
CA ASN A 325 11.46 36.53 -17.42
C ASN A 325 12.23 35.39 -16.72
N ASN A 326 12.18 34.19 -17.29
CA ASN A 326 13.03 33.08 -16.91
C ASN A 326 13.82 32.54 -18.09
N LEU A 327 15.05 32.09 -17.86
CA LEU A 327 15.84 31.34 -18.78
C LEU A 327 16.13 29.97 -18.15
N THR A 328 15.44 28.95 -18.62
CA THR A 328 15.46 27.60 -18.03
C THR A 328 16.14 26.63 -19.00
N SER A 329 17.04 25.81 -18.46
CA SER A 329 17.68 24.70 -19.15
C SER A 329 17.39 23.42 -18.42
N ILE A 330 17.09 22.35 -19.13
CA ILE A 330 16.76 21.05 -18.59
C ILE A 330 17.71 20.00 -19.17
N LYS A 331 18.25 19.17 -18.29
CA LYS A 331 19.02 17.99 -18.66
C LYS A 331 18.36 16.75 -18.12
N PHE A 332 18.25 15.72 -18.95
CA PHE A 332 17.74 14.42 -18.56
C PHE A 332 18.90 13.49 -18.24
N TYR A 333 18.79 12.69 -17.17
CA TYR A 333 19.76 11.65 -16.91
C TYR A 333 19.09 10.41 -16.29
N LYS A 334 19.70 9.23 -16.51
CA LYS A 334 19.34 7.97 -15.87
C LYS A 334 20.52 7.48 -15.06
N LYS A 335 20.22 6.91 -13.88
CA LYS A 335 21.21 6.23 -13.06
C LYS A 335 21.12 4.74 -13.33
N PHE A 336 22.25 4.11 -13.54
CA PHE A 336 22.33 2.65 -13.65
C PHE A 336 23.55 2.16 -12.88
N TYR A 337 23.47 0.95 -12.39
CA TYR A 337 24.56 0.29 -11.71
C TYR A 337 25.10 -0.81 -12.60
N ILE A 338 26.39 -0.77 -12.88
CA ILE A 338 27.06 -1.82 -13.62
C ILE A 338 27.28 -2.98 -12.65
N GLN A 339 26.63 -4.10 -12.91
CA GLN A 339 26.97 -5.34 -12.21
C GLN A 339 28.31 -5.85 -12.77
N ALA A 340 29.26 -6.11 -11.89
CA ALA A 340 30.55 -6.69 -12.24
C ALA A 340 30.32 -8.12 -12.77
N SER A 341 30.13 -8.25 -14.06
CA SER A 341 30.09 -9.51 -14.77
C SER A 341 31.18 -9.48 -15.83
N ASN A 342 31.88 -10.59 -16.03
CA ASN A 342 32.92 -10.75 -17.06
C ASN A 342 32.36 -10.76 -18.50
N THR A 343 31.09 -10.40 -18.69
CA THR A 343 30.42 -10.39 -19.99
C THR A 343 30.24 -8.96 -20.47
N VAL A 344 30.57 -8.72 -21.72
CA VAL A 344 30.27 -7.45 -22.42
C VAL A 344 28.75 -7.34 -22.54
N GLY A 345 28.17 -6.34 -21.89
CA GLY A 345 26.72 -6.06 -21.92
C GLY A 345 26.42 -4.86 -22.81
N ASN A 346 25.35 -4.94 -23.57
CA ASN A 346 24.78 -3.79 -24.26
C ASN A 346 23.73 -3.12 -23.38
N TYR A 347 23.91 -1.85 -23.08
CA TYR A 347 22.95 -1.04 -22.32
C TYR A 347 22.22 -0.11 -23.28
N ILE A 348 20.87 -0.20 -23.30
CA ILE A 348 20.02 0.65 -24.13
C ILE A 348 19.25 1.60 -23.21
N PHE A 349 19.47 2.89 -23.35
CA PHE A 349 18.74 3.91 -22.60
C PHE A 349 17.68 4.54 -23.48
N LYS A 350 16.40 4.34 -23.11
CA LYS A 350 15.26 4.95 -23.80
C LYS A 350 14.81 6.16 -22.98
N TYR A 351 14.79 7.34 -23.58
CA TYR A 351 14.31 8.58 -22.95
C TYR A 351 12.92 8.99 -23.46
N ASP A 352 12.39 8.30 -24.46
CA ASP A 352 11.11 8.59 -25.15
C ASP A 352 10.96 10.04 -25.64
N ASN A 353 12.09 10.73 -25.79
CA ASN A 353 12.22 12.09 -26.32
C ASN A 353 13.34 12.15 -27.35
N ALA A 354 13.20 13.05 -28.31
CA ALA A 354 14.25 13.30 -29.27
C ALA A 354 15.49 13.87 -28.57
N ILE A 355 16.64 13.23 -28.78
CA ILE A 355 17.96 13.68 -28.28
C ILE A 355 18.66 14.40 -29.38
N THR A 356 19.17 15.61 -29.09
CA THR A 356 20.02 16.34 -30.06
C THR A 356 21.34 15.60 -30.21
N PRO A 357 21.77 15.26 -31.45
CA PRO A 357 23.05 14.59 -31.67
C PRO A 357 24.23 15.35 -31.04
N GLY A 358 25.12 14.62 -30.36
CA GLY A 358 26.29 15.19 -29.70
C GLY A 358 26.07 15.78 -28.31
N THR A 359 24.84 15.71 -27.77
CA THR A 359 24.55 16.22 -26.41
C THR A 359 24.50 15.12 -25.33
N ALA A 360 24.55 13.85 -25.72
CA ALA A 360 24.61 12.74 -24.78
C ALA A 360 26.02 12.63 -24.17
N VAL A 361 26.11 12.66 -22.85
CA VAL A 361 27.36 12.54 -22.08
C VAL A 361 27.17 11.46 -21.01
N SER A 362 28.18 10.62 -20.80
CA SER A 362 28.24 9.70 -19.66
C SER A 362 29.17 10.26 -18.57
N SER A 363 28.96 9.84 -17.33
CA SER A 363 29.98 9.99 -16.30
C SER A 363 31.21 9.14 -16.64
N VAL A 364 32.37 9.53 -16.14
CA VAL A 364 33.59 8.71 -16.27
C VAL A 364 33.37 7.42 -15.45
N PHE A 365 33.56 6.27 -16.13
CA PHE A 365 33.59 4.97 -15.44
C PHE A 365 35.02 4.70 -15.01
N GLY A 366 35.26 4.59 -13.71
CA GLY A 366 36.51 4.10 -13.16
C GLY A 366 36.30 2.71 -12.60
N ASN A 367 37.16 1.74 -12.97
CA ASN A 367 37.35 0.57 -12.14
C ASN A 367 38.08 1.07 -10.88
N SER A 368 37.44 0.96 -9.72
CA SER A 368 38.19 0.94 -8.47
C SER A 368 38.77 -0.48 -8.37
N ASP A 369 40.07 -0.62 -8.60
CA ASP A 369 40.86 -1.79 -8.24
C ASP A 369 40.75 -2.09 -6.75
#